data_a63cff59b09f062feb1dc753e9d32143
#
_entry.id   a63cff59b09f062feb1dc753e9d32143
#
_cell.length_a   1.000
_cell.length_b   1.000
_cell.length_c   1.000
_cell.angle_alpha   90.00
_cell.angle_beta   90.00
_cell.angle_gamma   90.00
#
_symmetry.space_group_name_H-M   'P 1'
#
loop_
_entity.id
_entity.type
_entity.pdbx_description
1 polymer ?
#
loop_
_entity_poly.entity_id
_entity_poly.type
_entity_poly.pdbx_seq_one_letter_code
_entity_poly.pdbx_strand_id
1 'polypeptide(L)'
;MNEIDKTIIEELASRVEELGGRAYMVGGAVRDEIMKRPIKDVDIEVHGISGAVLEAVLKKLGKPLRFGSAFGVYSLAGHQIDIALPRSERKAGNGHRDFEIEIDPFIGIKEAARRRDFTMNALLKDILSGEIADPYGGTEDIENRIIRHIDDKKFGEDPLRALRAAQFRSRFGFQVAPSTISICSALDLRNLSAERVEMEMKKALLESHRPSEFFECLREMGQLGYWFKELEQLIGLEQNPEFHPEGDVWTHTMMVLDRAAQFRPSASDPYAFMLLALTHDFGKITTTEFVNGAIHAYGHEIQGAEIAERFLDRVCHGSDIKKYISNMIPNHMRPNKIAEARSSVKKTNRMFDDAIAPNDLIYFAICDKPKLPHLDVRNLSQAPNEPHELLDDTSRESELYTADEKLREQERIKFLFDRLDLYRDMMARPYVTGKDLIDRGIMSGDDFGTILEYAHKLRLAGVSKEDALKQTLSYARKLRKNIK
;
A
#
# COMPACT_ATOMS: atom_id res chain seq x y z
N MET A 1 -12.91 19.96 -1.36
CA MET A 1 -14.25 20.29 -0.78
C MET A 1 -15.08 20.93 -1.87
N ASN A 2 -16.32 20.51 -2.06
CA ASN A 2 -17.22 21.11 -3.04
C ASN A 2 -17.84 22.43 -2.50
N GLU A 3 -18.40 23.28 -3.40
CA GLU A 3 -18.96 24.58 -3.01
C GLU A 3 -20.18 24.46 -2.09
N ILE A 4 -20.96 23.38 -2.21
CA ILE A 4 -22.15 23.14 -1.38
C ILE A 4 -21.75 22.88 0.06
N ASP A 5 -20.75 22.02 0.27
CA ASP A 5 -20.24 21.72 1.60
C ASP A 5 -19.64 22.96 2.26
N LYS A 6 -18.94 23.80 1.48
CA LYS A 6 -18.40 25.07 1.98
C LYS A 6 -19.49 26.01 2.48
N THR A 7 -20.57 26.19 1.72
CA THR A 7 -21.72 27.03 2.10
C THR A 7 -22.39 26.52 3.37
N ILE A 8 -22.56 25.19 3.50
CA ILE A 8 -23.15 24.57 4.70
C ILE A 8 -22.27 24.79 5.93
N ILE A 9 -20.96 24.67 5.77
CA ILE A 9 -19.98 24.89 6.86
C ILE A 9 -20.01 26.35 7.32
N GLU A 10 -20.05 27.32 6.40
CA GLU A 10 -20.14 28.74 6.71
C GLU A 10 -21.49 29.08 7.40
N GLU A 11 -22.60 28.51 6.92
CA GLU A 11 -23.91 28.70 7.54
C GLU A 11 -23.98 28.05 8.95
N LEU A 12 -23.39 26.85 9.12
CA LEU A 12 -23.26 26.23 10.45
C LEU A 12 -22.51 27.16 11.40
N ALA A 13 -21.35 27.68 10.98
CA ALA A 13 -20.52 28.54 11.81
C ALA A 13 -21.26 29.85 12.20
N SER A 14 -21.95 30.48 11.26
CA SER A 14 -22.72 31.70 11.53
C SER A 14 -23.85 31.46 12.56
N ARG A 15 -24.59 30.36 12.39
CA ARG A 15 -25.68 30.01 13.36
C ARG A 15 -25.14 29.64 14.75
N VAL A 16 -23.95 29.02 14.81
CA VAL A 16 -23.28 28.70 16.08
C VAL A 16 -22.82 29.99 16.75
N GLU A 17 -22.28 30.97 16.02
CA GLU A 17 -21.84 32.24 16.55
C GLU A 17 -23.01 33.09 17.09
N GLU A 18 -24.16 33.12 16.39
CA GLU A 18 -25.36 33.78 16.88
C GLU A 18 -25.84 33.24 18.24
N LEU A 19 -25.51 32.01 18.57
CA LEU A 19 -25.82 31.36 19.83
C LEU A 19 -24.70 31.43 20.88
N GLY A 20 -23.66 32.24 20.61
CA GLY A 20 -22.53 32.45 21.50
C GLY A 20 -21.45 31.37 21.46
N GLY A 21 -21.53 30.43 20.49
CA GLY A 21 -20.51 29.39 20.26
C GLY A 21 -19.50 29.77 19.18
N ARG A 22 -18.62 28.85 18.87
CA ARG A 22 -17.68 28.93 17.74
C ARG A 22 -17.49 27.58 17.08
N ALA A 23 -17.36 27.59 15.76
CA ALA A 23 -17.11 26.40 14.95
C ALA A 23 -15.71 26.49 14.31
N TYR A 24 -14.94 25.42 14.48
CA TYR A 24 -13.57 25.31 13.97
C TYR A 24 -13.44 24.11 13.02
N MET A 25 -12.77 24.34 11.91
CA MET A 25 -12.16 23.25 11.15
C MET A 25 -10.95 22.73 11.95
N VAL A 26 -10.77 21.41 12.05
CA VAL A 26 -9.78 20.85 12.98
C VAL A 26 -8.93 19.73 12.36
N GLY A 27 -7.78 19.50 12.97
CA GLY A 27 -6.95 18.31 12.71
C GLY A 27 -6.31 18.26 11.33
N GLY A 28 -6.51 17.16 10.65
CA GLY A 28 -5.88 16.90 9.36
C GLY A 28 -6.18 17.91 8.27
N ALA A 29 -7.39 18.44 8.24
CA ALA A 29 -7.81 19.46 7.27
C ALA A 29 -7.01 20.76 7.40
N VAL A 30 -6.80 21.25 8.64
CA VAL A 30 -6.02 22.48 8.90
C VAL A 30 -4.54 22.27 8.56
N ARG A 31 -3.96 21.13 8.98
CA ARG A 31 -2.60 20.74 8.61
C ARG A 31 -2.42 20.71 7.10
N ASP A 32 -3.30 20.01 6.38
CA ASP A 32 -3.18 19.83 4.92
C ASP A 32 -3.35 21.16 4.19
N GLU A 33 -4.19 22.10 4.70
CA GLU A 33 -4.29 23.46 4.19
C GLU A 33 -2.96 24.23 4.34
N ILE A 34 -2.35 24.20 5.53
CA ILE A 34 -1.05 24.86 5.81
C ILE A 34 0.04 24.29 4.90
N MET A 35 0.02 22.95 4.70
CA MET A 35 0.95 22.24 3.82
C MET A 35 0.62 22.39 2.32
N LYS A 36 -0.44 23.14 1.97
CA LYS A 36 -0.94 23.30 0.59
C LYS A 36 -1.24 21.97 -0.10
N ARG A 37 -1.75 21.00 0.65
CA ARG A 37 -2.18 19.68 0.16
C ARG A 37 -3.69 19.65 -0.07
N PRO A 38 -4.20 18.78 -0.94
CA PRO A 38 -5.64 18.60 -1.12
C PRO A 38 -6.31 18.15 0.18
N ILE A 39 -7.35 18.87 0.60
CA ILE A 39 -8.18 18.48 1.76
C ILE A 39 -9.19 17.43 1.29
N LYS A 40 -9.16 16.24 1.89
CA LYS A 40 -10.06 15.13 1.55
C LYS A 40 -11.34 15.16 2.41
N ASP A 41 -11.16 15.19 3.74
CA ASP A 41 -12.23 15.12 4.73
C ASP A 41 -12.17 16.36 5.61
N VAL A 42 -13.32 16.88 6.01
CA VAL A 42 -13.44 18.07 6.87
C VAL A 42 -14.07 17.70 8.19
N ASP A 43 -13.27 17.77 9.24
CA ASP A 43 -13.71 17.63 10.61
C ASP A 43 -13.99 19.03 11.19
N ILE A 44 -15.18 19.21 11.80
CA ILE A 44 -15.59 20.44 12.47
C ILE A 44 -15.77 20.16 13.96
N GLU A 45 -15.22 21.01 14.81
CA GLU A 45 -15.42 20.97 16.25
C GLU A 45 -16.16 22.24 16.69
N VAL A 46 -17.31 22.07 17.38
CA VAL A 46 -18.20 23.17 17.80
C VAL A 46 -18.10 23.37 19.30
N HIS A 47 -17.65 24.54 19.71
CA HIS A 47 -17.43 24.95 21.09
C HIS A 47 -18.52 25.93 21.56
N GLY A 48 -18.79 25.97 22.87
CA GLY A 48 -19.57 27.01 23.52
C GLY A 48 -21.10 26.82 23.47
N ILE A 49 -21.61 25.75 22.81
CA ILE A 49 -23.03 25.41 22.81
C ILE A 49 -23.25 23.94 23.17
N SER A 50 -24.39 23.66 23.83
CA SER A 50 -24.72 22.28 24.21
C SER A 50 -25.08 21.40 23.03
N GLY A 51 -24.95 20.06 23.19
CA GLY A 51 -25.31 19.09 22.14
C GLY A 51 -26.76 19.20 21.66
N ALA A 52 -27.71 19.55 22.55
CA ALA A 52 -29.10 19.76 22.18
C ALA A 52 -29.27 20.99 21.28
N VAL A 53 -28.52 22.05 21.56
CA VAL A 53 -28.54 23.29 20.74
C VAL A 53 -27.88 23.01 19.38
N LEU A 54 -26.72 22.31 19.34
CA LEU A 54 -26.09 21.94 18.10
C LEU A 54 -27.02 21.07 17.23
N GLU A 55 -27.69 20.08 17.80
CA GLU A 55 -28.63 19.24 17.04
C GLU A 55 -29.80 20.05 16.45
N ALA A 56 -30.32 21.07 17.20
CA ALA A 56 -31.35 21.96 16.69
C ALA A 56 -30.85 22.84 15.51
N VAL A 57 -29.59 23.26 15.53
CA VAL A 57 -28.92 23.96 14.41
C VAL A 57 -28.81 23.04 13.20
N LEU A 58 -28.29 21.82 13.40
CA LEU A 58 -28.10 20.86 12.32
C LEU A 58 -29.40 20.46 11.61
N LYS A 59 -30.50 20.34 12.36
CA LYS A 59 -31.85 20.08 11.79
C LYS A 59 -32.33 21.18 10.85
N LYS A 60 -31.84 22.41 10.98
CA LYS A 60 -32.16 23.50 10.05
C LYS A 60 -31.30 23.47 8.78
N LEU A 61 -30.12 22.86 8.83
CA LEU A 61 -29.19 22.73 7.71
C LEU A 61 -29.44 21.46 6.88
N GLY A 62 -30.06 20.44 7.48
CA GLY A 62 -30.34 19.19 6.80
C GLY A 62 -30.79 18.09 7.75
N LYS A 63 -30.65 16.83 7.32
CA LYS A 63 -30.96 15.66 8.15
C LYS A 63 -29.70 15.24 8.93
N PRO A 64 -29.59 15.52 10.25
CA PRO A 64 -28.44 15.08 11.01
C PRO A 64 -28.45 13.55 11.17
N LEU A 65 -27.30 12.95 10.99
CA LEU A 65 -27.00 11.56 11.33
C LEU A 65 -26.12 11.58 12.57
N ARG A 66 -26.48 10.78 13.59
CA ARG A 66 -25.73 10.71 14.84
C ARG A 66 -24.95 9.40 14.88
N PHE A 67 -23.64 9.49 14.97
CA PHE A 67 -22.76 8.33 15.07
C PHE A 67 -22.34 8.12 16.54
N GLY A 68 -22.79 7.00 17.12
CA GLY A 68 -22.49 6.64 18.49
C GLY A 68 -23.08 7.62 19.53
N SER A 69 -24.14 7.24 20.20
CA SER A 69 -24.83 8.11 21.19
C SER A 69 -23.91 8.65 22.28
N ALA A 70 -22.78 7.98 22.56
CA ALA A 70 -21.79 8.34 23.57
C ALA A 70 -20.69 9.30 23.06
N PHE A 71 -20.55 9.53 21.75
CA PHE A 71 -19.37 10.21 21.21
C PHE A 71 -19.60 11.66 20.78
N GLY A 72 -20.84 12.14 20.73
CA GLY A 72 -21.16 13.52 20.33
C GLY A 72 -20.72 13.86 18.90
N VAL A 73 -20.69 12.88 18.00
CA VAL A 73 -20.32 13.07 16.59
C VAL A 73 -21.57 13.03 15.72
N TYR A 74 -21.70 13.99 14.85
CA TYR A 74 -22.79 14.16 13.90
C TYR A 74 -22.22 14.26 12.47
N SER A 75 -23.01 13.86 11.48
CA SER A 75 -22.81 14.28 10.10
C SER A 75 -24.13 14.73 9.47
N LEU A 76 -24.09 15.32 8.30
CA LEU A 76 -25.29 15.70 7.54
C LEU A 76 -25.46 14.72 6.37
N ALA A 77 -26.67 14.18 6.22
CA ALA A 77 -26.96 13.23 5.15
C ALA A 77 -26.66 13.83 3.77
N GLY A 78 -25.85 13.17 2.98
CA GLY A 78 -25.43 13.61 1.65
C GLY A 78 -24.17 14.50 1.62
N HIS A 79 -23.53 14.74 2.77
CA HIS A 79 -22.34 15.59 2.90
C HIS A 79 -21.19 14.82 3.59
N GLN A 80 -19.96 15.10 3.18
CA GLN A 80 -18.75 14.52 3.78
C GLN A 80 -18.16 15.47 4.84
N ILE A 81 -18.99 15.78 5.87
CA ILE A 81 -18.64 16.69 6.95
C ILE A 81 -18.93 15.98 8.26
N ASP A 82 -17.90 15.80 9.06
CA ASP A 82 -18.03 15.29 10.42
C ASP A 82 -18.01 16.45 11.41
N ILE A 83 -19.04 16.51 12.27
CA ILE A 83 -19.25 17.61 13.24
C ILE A 83 -19.23 17.00 14.63
N ALA A 84 -18.32 17.45 15.46
CA ALA A 84 -18.15 16.95 16.82
C ALA A 84 -18.23 18.08 17.87
N LEU A 85 -18.62 17.71 19.09
CA LEU A 85 -18.41 18.54 20.26
C LEU A 85 -17.05 18.22 20.89
N PRO A 86 -16.40 19.19 21.54
CA PRO A 86 -15.22 18.94 22.35
C PRO A 86 -15.48 17.88 23.41
N ARG A 87 -14.49 17.05 23.64
CA ARG A 87 -14.57 15.97 24.61
C ARG A 87 -13.24 15.75 25.29
N SER A 88 -13.27 15.31 26.53
CA SER A 88 -12.14 14.69 27.20
C SER A 88 -12.24 13.17 27.11
N GLU A 89 -11.09 12.51 27.07
CA GLU A 89 -10.97 11.07 27.05
C GLU A 89 -10.12 10.63 28.24
N ARG A 90 -10.64 9.67 29.02
CA ARG A 90 -9.93 9.08 30.15
C ARG A 90 -9.88 7.57 29.99
N LYS A 91 -8.71 6.99 30.07
CA LYS A 91 -8.54 5.54 30.02
C LYS A 91 -9.16 4.89 31.24
N ALA A 92 -10.16 4.02 31.07
CA ALA A 92 -10.89 3.34 32.13
C ALA A 92 -10.49 1.86 32.32
N GLY A 93 -9.70 1.28 31.37
CA GLY A 93 -9.27 -0.12 31.41
C GLY A 93 -8.03 -0.36 30.55
N ASN A 94 -7.69 -1.65 30.35
CA ASN A 94 -6.49 -2.06 29.59
C ASN A 94 -6.71 -2.23 28.08
N GLY A 95 -7.95 -2.22 27.60
CA GLY A 95 -8.30 -2.35 26.20
C GLY A 95 -8.27 -1.02 25.45
N HIS A 96 -8.09 -1.05 24.14
CA HIS A 96 -8.13 0.13 23.27
C HIS A 96 -9.54 0.73 23.12
N ARG A 97 -10.59 0.08 23.65
CA ARG A 97 -11.99 0.56 23.69
C ARG A 97 -12.42 1.04 25.08
N ASP A 98 -11.55 0.90 26.08
CA ASP A 98 -11.87 1.20 27.46
C ASP A 98 -11.54 2.67 27.78
N PHE A 99 -12.21 3.59 27.06
CA PHE A 99 -12.16 5.02 27.32
C PHE A 99 -13.51 5.50 27.83
N GLU A 100 -13.51 6.21 28.94
CA GLU A 100 -14.61 7.06 29.34
C GLU A 100 -14.51 8.38 28.58
N ILE A 101 -15.54 8.69 27.82
CA ILE A 101 -15.65 9.90 27.03
C ILE A 101 -16.60 10.84 27.71
N GLU A 102 -16.14 12.02 28.06
CA GLU A 102 -16.93 13.10 28.61
C GLU A 102 -17.02 14.24 27.60
N ILE A 103 -18.24 14.49 27.10
CA ILE A 103 -18.51 15.60 26.18
C ILE A 103 -18.64 16.87 26.99
N ASP A 104 -17.74 17.81 26.79
CA ASP A 104 -17.79 19.13 27.40
C ASP A 104 -17.54 20.22 26.36
N PRO A 105 -18.62 20.84 25.80
CA PRO A 105 -18.51 21.93 24.84
C PRO A 105 -17.78 23.17 25.35
N PHE A 106 -17.53 23.26 26.63
CA PHE A 106 -16.93 24.43 27.32
C PHE A 106 -15.50 24.17 27.81
N ILE A 107 -14.93 22.99 27.53
CA ILE A 107 -13.61 22.56 28.02
C ILE A 107 -12.45 23.46 27.53
N GLY A 108 -12.70 24.28 26.51
CA GLY A 108 -11.69 25.15 25.90
C GLY A 108 -10.79 24.43 24.87
N ILE A 109 -10.26 25.23 23.94
CA ILE A 109 -9.52 24.73 22.76
C ILE A 109 -8.29 23.91 23.17
N LYS A 110 -7.51 24.40 24.15
CA LYS A 110 -6.25 23.75 24.55
C LYS A 110 -6.48 22.37 25.13
N GLU A 111 -7.44 22.23 26.04
CA GLU A 111 -7.74 20.92 26.64
C GLU A 111 -8.41 19.98 25.63
N ALA A 112 -9.32 20.47 24.79
CA ALA A 112 -9.93 19.68 23.73
C ALA A 112 -8.86 19.11 22.77
N ALA A 113 -7.85 19.89 22.41
CA ALA A 113 -6.75 19.47 21.53
C ALA A 113 -5.73 18.53 22.20
N ARG A 114 -5.63 18.52 23.55
CA ARG A 114 -4.65 17.74 24.31
C ARG A 114 -4.75 16.22 24.09
N ARG A 115 -5.94 15.71 23.77
CA ARG A 115 -6.17 14.28 23.48
C ARG A 115 -5.64 13.83 22.12
N ARG A 116 -5.31 14.78 21.23
CA ARG A 116 -4.81 14.46 19.90
C ARG A 116 -3.41 13.88 19.97
N ASP A 117 -2.99 13.25 18.87
CA ASP A 117 -1.71 12.54 18.78
C ASP A 117 -0.53 13.49 18.66
N PHE A 118 -0.53 14.36 17.63
CA PHE A 118 0.61 15.20 17.27
C PHE A 118 0.22 16.67 17.22
N THR A 119 1.19 17.54 17.49
CA THR A 119 1.06 19.01 17.45
C THR A 119 0.49 19.49 16.13
N MET A 120 0.97 18.95 14.99
CA MET A 120 0.50 19.27 13.65
C MET A 120 -0.97 18.89 13.39
N ASN A 121 -1.56 18.01 14.20
CA ASN A 121 -2.96 17.61 14.14
C ASN A 121 -3.82 18.30 15.21
N ALA A 122 -3.21 19.17 16.05
CA ALA A 122 -3.90 19.87 17.12
C ALA A 122 -4.31 21.30 16.75
N LEU A 123 -4.17 21.63 15.48
CA LEU A 123 -4.53 22.93 14.93
C LEU A 123 -6.03 23.05 14.75
N LEU A 124 -6.57 24.25 15.04
CA LEU A 124 -7.96 24.59 14.82
C LEU A 124 -8.02 25.88 13.99
N LYS A 125 -8.87 25.94 12.97
CA LYS A 125 -9.10 27.16 12.18
C LYS A 125 -10.53 27.60 12.38
N ASP A 126 -10.71 28.81 12.90
CA ASP A 126 -12.04 29.42 13.02
C ASP A 126 -12.63 29.59 11.59
N ILE A 127 -13.83 29.08 11.38
CA ILE A 127 -14.43 29.02 10.04
C ILE A 127 -14.79 30.41 9.52
N LEU A 128 -15.23 31.31 10.39
CA LEU A 128 -15.68 32.66 10.01
C LEU A 128 -14.52 33.66 9.89
N SER A 129 -13.64 33.70 10.89
CA SER A 129 -12.52 34.65 10.87
C SER A 129 -11.32 34.15 10.08
N GLY A 130 -11.18 32.82 9.89
CA GLY A 130 -10.00 32.20 9.28
C GLY A 130 -8.77 32.17 10.20
N GLU A 131 -8.89 32.63 11.46
CA GLU A 131 -7.79 32.62 12.43
C GLU A 131 -7.44 31.20 12.85
N ILE A 132 -6.13 30.93 12.93
CA ILE A 132 -5.63 29.61 13.36
C ILE A 132 -5.26 29.67 14.85
N ALA A 133 -5.93 28.86 15.65
CA ALA A 133 -5.57 28.59 17.03
C ALA A 133 -4.59 27.41 17.07
N ASP A 134 -3.39 27.67 17.59
CA ASP A 134 -2.29 26.71 17.71
C ASP A 134 -1.83 26.56 19.17
N PRO A 135 -2.54 25.79 19.99
CA PRO A 135 -2.25 25.67 21.40
C PRO A 135 -0.95 24.91 21.73
N TYR A 136 -0.35 24.20 20.76
CA TYR A 136 0.78 23.29 20.98
C TYR A 136 1.96 23.48 20.01
N GLY A 137 2.00 24.56 19.22
CA GLY A 137 3.11 24.86 18.30
C GLY A 137 3.14 23.98 17.05
N GLY A 138 1.96 23.52 16.60
CA GLY A 138 1.86 22.64 15.42
C GLY A 138 2.27 23.31 14.12
N THR A 139 2.06 24.62 13.99
CA THR A 139 2.49 25.40 12.82
C THR A 139 4.00 25.42 12.69
N GLU A 140 4.72 25.69 13.80
CA GLU A 140 6.18 25.68 13.85
C GLU A 140 6.73 24.27 13.54
N ASP A 141 6.10 23.22 14.10
CA ASP A 141 6.51 21.84 13.81
C ASP A 141 6.28 21.46 12.32
N ILE A 142 5.23 21.95 11.67
CA ILE A 142 5.02 21.78 10.23
C ILE A 142 6.11 22.49 9.42
N GLU A 143 6.43 23.74 9.75
CA GLU A 143 7.49 24.50 9.08
C GLU A 143 8.86 23.83 9.20
N ASN A 144 9.17 23.32 10.40
CA ASN A 144 10.41 22.61 10.71
C ASN A 144 10.39 21.13 10.26
N ARG A 145 9.28 20.64 9.70
CA ARG A 145 9.08 19.25 9.29
C ARG A 145 9.28 18.24 10.42
N ILE A 146 8.67 18.51 11.58
CA ILE A 146 8.77 17.69 12.79
C ILE A 146 7.41 17.05 13.11
N ILE A 147 7.43 15.77 13.48
CA ILE A 147 6.30 15.04 14.07
C ILE A 147 6.55 14.95 15.55
N ARG A 148 5.81 15.72 16.33
CA ARG A 148 5.93 15.81 17.79
C ARG A 148 4.61 15.45 18.45
N HIS A 149 4.63 14.58 19.45
CA HIS A 149 3.47 14.31 20.29
C HIS A 149 3.15 15.50 21.21
N ILE A 150 1.91 15.55 21.70
CA ILE A 150 1.42 16.71 22.49
C ILE A 150 1.67 16.50 23.99
N ASP A 151 1.33 15.35 24.53
CA ASP A 151 1.35 15.06 25.95
C ASP A 151 1.84 13.64 26.19
N ASP A 152 2.91 13.48 26.98
CA ASP A 152 3.56 12.17 27.21
C ASP A 152 2.59 11.12 27.72
N LYS A 153 1.72 11.47 28.67
CA LYS A 153 0.80 10.52 29.30
C LYS A 153 -0.34 10.15 28.35
N LYS A 154 -0.96 11.16 27.73
CA LYS A 154 -2.05 10.96 26.79
C LYS A 154 -1.62 10.23 25.54
N PHE A 155 -0.41 10.50 25.05
CA PHE A 155 0.13 9.81 23.89
C PHE A 155 0.32 8.31 24.13
N GLY A 156 0.81 7.94 25.30
CA GLY A 156 1.01 6.53 25.68
C GLY A 156 -0.28 5.72 25.89
N GLU A 157 -1.43 6.36 25.98
CA GLU A 157 -2.72 5.66 26.16
C GLU A 157 -3.16 4.87 24.92
N ASP A 158 -2.74 5.26 23.70
CA ASP A 158 -3.06 4.55 22.45
C ASP A 158 -1.78 4.12 21.71
N PRO A 159 -1.39 2.84 21.79
CA PRO A 159 -0.21 2.32 21.10
C PRO A 159 -0.22 2.50 19.58
N LEU A 160 -1.38 2.66 18.95
CA LEU A 160 -1.47 2.92 17.51
C LEU A 160 -0.70 4.18 17.10
N ARG A 161 -0.51 5.12 17.99
CA ARG A 161 0.19 6.38 17.71
C ARG A 161 1.62 6.18 17.27
N ALA A 162 2.28 5.06 17.65
CA ALA A 162 3.60 4.70 17.11
C ALA A 162 3.52 4.40 15.59
N LEU A 163 2.54 3.61 15.16
CA LEU A 163 2.31 3.34 13.74
C LEU A 163 1.90 4.62 12.98
N ARG A 164 1.11 5.49 13.61
CA ARG A 164 0.73 6.78 13.03
C ARG A 164 1.93 7.71 12.85
N ALA A 165 2.87 7.75 13.80
CA ALA A 165 4.11 8.51 13.65
C ALA A 165 4.92 8.02 12.43
N ALA A 166 5.09 6.71 12.30
CA ALA A 166 5.77 6.10 11.16
C ALA A 166 5.05 6.38 9.84
N GLN A 167 3.72 6.29 9.84
CA GLN A 167 2.88 6.57 8.67
C GLN A 167 2.97 8.03 8.24
N PHE A 168 2.97 8.98 9.18
CA PHE A 168 3.15 10.40 8.85
C PHE A 168 4.57 10.71 8.37
N ARG A 169 5.59 10.10 8.97
CA ARG A 169 6.98 10.22 8.48
C ARG A 169 7.07 9.81 7.01
N SER A 170 6.54 8.66 6.65
CA SER A 170 6.60 8.17 5.28
C SER A 170 5.82 9.03 4.28
N ARG A 171 4.65 9.58 4.70
CA ARG A 171 3.80 10.40 3.81
C ARG A 171 4.27 11.84 3.64
N PHE A 172 4.84 12.42 4.68
CA PHE A 172 5.21 13.84 4.67
C PHE A 172 6.72 14.08 4.55
N GLY A 173 7.54 13.06 4.78
CA GLY A 173 9.00 13.20 4.82
C GLY A 173 9.47 14.02 6.04
N PHE A 174 8.67 14.05 7.11
CA PHE A 174 8.99 14.75 8.35
C PHE A 174 9.82 13.87 9.28
N GLN A 175 10.66 14.48 10.10
CA GLN A 175 11.41 13.77 11.14
C GLN A 175 10.55 13.60 12.40
N VAL A 176 10.62 12.43 13.02
CA VAL A 176 9.95 12.23 14.32
C VAL A 176 10.84 12.77 15.43
N ALA A 177 10.28 13.61 16.30
CA ALA A 177 11.03 14.21 17.40
C ALA A 177 11.63 13.11 18.32
N PRO A 178 12.88 13.26 18.81
CA PRO A 178 13.53 12.23 19.66
C PRO A 178 12.71 11.86 20.90
N SER A 179 12.02 12.83 21.52
CA SER A 179 11.10 12.56 22.62
C SER A 179 9.92 11.67 22.21
N THR A 180 9.40 11.86 20.99
CA THR A 180 8.33 11.03 20.44
C THR A 180 8.81 9.61 20.11
N ILE A 181 10.02 9.46 19.54
CA ILE A 181 10.67 8.14 19.34
C ILE A 181 10.79 7.42 20.67
N SER A 182 11.29 8.09 21.71
CA SER A 182 11.48 7.50 23.04
C SER A 182 10.17 6.97 23.64
N ILE A 183 9.05 7.71 23.52
CA ILE A 183 7.75 7.25 24.01
C ILE A 183 7.26 6.07 23.15
N CYS A 184 7.35 6.18 21.83
CA CYS A 184 6.94 5.11 20.91
C CYS A 184 7.68 3.79 21.19
N SER A 185 8.96 3.84 21.52
CA SER A 185 9.78 2.67 21.82
C SER A 185 9.30 1.92 23.08
N ALA A 186 8.63 2.61 24.00
CA ALA A 186 8.10 2.02 25.24
C ALA A 186 6.67 1.46 25.09
N LEU A 187 6.00 1.65 23.96
CA LEU A 187 4.62 1.21 23.75
C LEU A 187 4.54 -0.29 23.45
N ASP A 188 3.50 -0.94 23.94
CA ASP A 188 3.19 -2.33 23.61
C ASP A 188 2.18 -2.41 22.47
N LEU A 189 2.64 -2.76 21.27
CA LEU A 189 1.79 -2.88 20.07
C LEU A 189 1.04 -4.21 19.95
N ARG A 190 1.28 -5.19 20.83
CA ARG A 190 0.71 -6.55 20.73
C ARG A 190 -0.81 -6.58 20.85
N ASN A 191 -1.38 -5.62 21.56
CA ASN A 191 -2.82 -5.50 21.80
C ASN A 191 -3.58 -4.71 20.74
N LEU A 192 -2.91 -4.25 19.67
CA LEU A 192 -3.58 -3.64 18.54
C LEU A 192 -4.35 -4.69 17.74
N SER A 193 -5.48 -4.31 17.16
CA SER A 193 -6.16 -5.18 16.20
C SER A 193 -5.46 -5.13 14.84
N ALA A 194 -5.50 -6.23 14.11
CA ALA A 194 -4.88 -6.35 12.78
C ALA A 194 -5.40 -5.29 11.81
N GLU A 195 -6.71 -4.98 11.86
CA GLU A 195 -7.34 -3.99 11.00
C GLU A 195 -6.76 -2.58 11.22
N ARG A 196 -6.46 -2.21 12.48
CA ARG A 196 -5.86 -0.91 12.79
C ARG A 196 -4.42 -0.83 12.29
N VAL A 197 -3.66 -1.91 12.44
CA VAL A 197 -2.27 -2.03 11.93
C VAL A 197 -2.26 -1.98 10.41
N GLU A 198 -3.12 -2.78 9.76
CA GLU A 198 -3.27 -2.80 8.31
C GLU A 198 -3.62 -1.42 7.76
N MET A 199 -4.53 -0.70 8.41
CA MET A 199 -4.96 0.63 7.98
C MET A 199 -3.80 1.64 7.93
N GLU A 200 -2.94 1.69 8.95
CA GLU A 200 -1.79 2.60 8.95
C GLU A 200 -0.69 2.15 7.97
N MET A 201 -0.41 0.85 7.90
CA MET A 201 0.50 0.28 6.89
C MET A 201 0.01 0.55 5.46
N LYS A 202 -1.28 0.33 5.19
CA LYS A 202 -1.88 0.56 3.87
C LYS A 202 -1.78 2.01 3.44
N LYS A 203 -2.01 2.98 4.35
CA LYS A 203 -1.79 4.41 4.07
C LYS A 203 -0.34 4.69 3.71
N ALA A 204 0.62 4.13 4.46
CA ALA A 204 2.05 4.28 4.16
C ALA A 204 2.38 3.70 2.77
N LEU A 205 1.93 2.50 2.47
CA LEU A 205 2.20 1.83 1.20
C LEU A 205 1.54 2.51 -0.01
N LEU A 206 0.34 3.07 0.15
CA LEU A 206 -0.42 3.63 -0.98
C LEU A 206 -0.29 5.14 -1.16
N GLU A 207 -0.01 5.90 -0.10
CA GLU A 207 -0.03 7.36 -0.15
C GLU A 207 1.36 8.01 -0.02
N SER A 208 2.40 7.19 0.19
CA SER A 208 3.78 7.66 0.35
C SER A 208 4.58 7.52 -0.94
N HIS A 209 5.50 8.46 -1.20
CA HIS A 209 6.53 8.32 -2.25
C HIS A 209 7.67 7.42 -1.79
N ARG A 210 7.96 7.40 -0.49
CA ARG A 210 8.98 6.57 0.14
C ARG A 210 8.35 5.73 1.26
N PRO A 211 7.61 4.66 0.91
CA PRO A 211 6.98 3.79 1.91
C PRO A 211 7.97 3.07 2.82
N SER A 212 9.24 2.92 2.41
CA SER A 212 10.33 2.41 3.24
C SER A 212 10.47 3.17 4.56
N GLU A 213 10.25 4.49 4.58
CA GLU A 213 10.34 5.35 5.76
C GLU A 213 9.37 4.94 6.89
N PHE A 214 8.28 4.24 6.56
CA PHE A 214 7.39 3.66 7.57
C PHE A 214 8.11 2.57 8.37
N PHE A 215 8.76 1.65 7.69
CA PHE A 215 9.45 0.52 8.31
C PHE A 215 10.77 0.96 8.94
N GLU A 216 11.50 1.90 8.34
CA GLU A 216 12.70 2.50 8.94
C GLU A 216 12.37 3.22 10.25
N CYS A 217 11.25 3.93 10.31
CA CYS A 217 10.78 4.57 11.54
C CYS A 217 10.44 3.54 12.62
N LEU A 218 9.76 2.45 12.27
CA LEU A 218 9.46 1.37 13.21
C LEU A 218 10.72 0.64 13.67
N ARG A 219 11.71 0.48 12.80
CA ARG A 219 13.03 -0.04 13.16
C ARG A 219 13.73 0.86 14.17
N GLU A 220 13.76 2.18 13.92
CA GLU A 220 14.33 3.18 14.84
C GLU A 220 13.64 3.17 16.21
N MET A 221 12.33 2.93 16.25
CA MET A 221 11.54 2.79 17.48
C MET A 221 11.70 1.41 18.16
N GLY A 222 12.32 0.41 17.51
CA GLY A 222 12.36 -0.98 18.00
C GLY A 222 11.00 -1.67 17.97
N GLN A 223 10.11 -1.29 17.05
CA GLN A 223 8.71 -1.73 17.01
C GLN A 223 8.38 -2.68 15.83
N LEU A 224 9.39 -3.31 15.23
CA LEU A 224 9.16 -4.31 14.17
C LEU A 224 8.70 -5.67 14.73
N GLY A 225 9.25 -6.09 15.88
CA GLY A 225 9.31 -7.46 16.37
C GLY A 225 8.00 -8.25 16.45
N TYR A 226 6.85 -7.64 16.73
CA TYR A 226 5.59 -8.38 16.83
C TYR A 226 4.82 -8.43 15.50
N TRP A 227 4.53 -7.27 14.93
CA TRP A 227 3.71 -7.19 13.71
C TRP A 227 4.51 -7.46 12.44
N PHE A 228 5.79 -7.13 12.42
CA PHE A 228 6.66 -7.15 11.25
C PHE A 228 7.94 -7.98 11.49
N LYS A 229 7.83 -9.07 12.26
CA LYS A 229 8.97 -9.90 12.68
C LYS A 229 9.75 -10.51 11.53
N GLU A 230 9.11 -10.78 10.39
CA GLU A 230 9.78 -11.26 9.18
C GLU A 230 10.69 -10.18 8.59
N LEU A 231 10.24 -8.92 8.60
CA LEU A 231 11.07 -7.79 8.18
C LEU A 231 12.25 -7.57 9.12
N GLU A 232 12.05 -7.71 10.44
CA GLU A 232 13.15 -7.61 11.41
C GLU A 232 14.24 -8.65 11.15
N GLN A 233 13.89 -9.84 10.69
CA GLN A 233 14.83 -10.91 10.37
C GLN A 233 15.64 -10.66 9.08
N LEU A 234 15.23 -9.69 8.25
CA LEU A 234 15.99 -9.29 7.06
C LEU A 234 17.17 -8.37 7.41
N ILE A 235 17.14 -7.74 8.60
CA ILE A 235 18.18 -6.81 9.04
C ILE A 235 19.48 -7.57 9.28
N GLY A 236 20.54 -7.17 8.56
CA GLY A 236 21.85 -7.83 8.63
C GLY A 236 21.91 -9.22 7.98
N LEU A 237 20.85 -9.66 7.31
CA LEU A 237 20.87 -10.88 6.51
C LEU A 237 21.66 -10.64 5.22
N GLU A 238 22.89 -11.13 5.20
CA GLU A 238 23.80 -10.92 4.10
C GLU A 238 23.35 -11.61 2.80
N GLN A 239 23.70 -11.02 1.67
CA GLN A 239 23.47 -11.57 0.33
C GLN A 239 24.74 -11.49 -0.50
N ASN A 240 24.73 -12.13 -1.68
CA ASN A 240 25.89 -12.11 -2.58
C ASN A 240 26.15 -10.67 -3.06
N PRO A 241 27.29 -10.04 -2.72
CA PRO A 241 27.58 -8.65 -3.05
C PRO A 241 27.78 -8.42 -4.57
N GLU A 242 28.02 -9.47 -5.36
CA GLU A 242 28.10 -9.38 -6.81
C GLU A 242 26.74 -9.01 -7.43
N PHE A 243 25.65 -9.55 -6.89
CA PHE A 243 24.30 -9.31 -7.37
C PHE A 243 23.57 -8.23 -6.55
N HIS A 244 23.97 -8.03 -5.31
CA HIS A 244 23.35 -7.12 -4.34
C HIS A 244 24.38 -6.20 -3.68
N PRO A 245 25.04 -5.30 -4.45
CA PRO A 245 26.03 -4.37 -3.91
C PRO A 245 25.41 -3.32 -2.96
N GLU A 246 24.06 -3.25 -2.86
CA GLU A 246 23.34 -2.40 -1.92
C GLU A 246 23.47 -2.84 -0.46
N GLY A 247 23.81 -4.10 -0.20
CA GLY A 247 24.02 -4.62 1.15
C GLY A 247 23.12 -5.80 1.52
N ASP A 248 22.52 -5.75 2.72
CA ASP A 248 21.69 -6.81 3.26
C ASP A 248 20.28 -6.88 2.62
N VAL A 249 19.52 -7.94 2.95
CA VAL A 249 18.18 -8.15 2.39
C VAL A 249 17.21 -7.05 2.83
N TRP A 250 17.38 -6.49 4.04
CA TRP A 250 16.59 -5.35 4.50
C TRP A 250 16.76 -4.15 3.59
N THR A 251 17.98 -3.73 3.37
CA THR A 251 18.30 -2.56 2.52
C THR A 251 17.75 -2.76 1.11
N HIS A 252 17.96 -3.95 0.52
CA HIS A 252 17.39 -4.30 -0.77
C HIS A 252 15.86 -4.17 -0.78
N THR A 253 15.18 -4.79 0.19
CA THR A 253 13.72 -4.78 0.28
C THR A 253 13.17 -3.35 0.41
N MET A 254 13.81 -2.48 1.21
CA MET A 254 13.41 -1.08 1.35
C MET A 254 13.58 -0.29 0.03
N MET A 255 14.66 -0.53 -0.71
CA MET A 255 14.86 0.09 -2.03
C MET A 255 13.85 -0.42 -3.07
N VAL A 256 13.57 -1.72 -3.09
CA VAL A 256 12.54 -2.32 -3.97
C VAL A 256 11.17 -1.74 -3.66
N LEU A 257 10.84 -1.57 -2.38
CA LEU A 257 9.57 -1.01 -1.94
C LEU A 257 9.36 0.44 -2.41
N ASP A 258 10.39 1.29 -2.29
CA ASP A 258 10.35 2.68 -2.77
C ASP A 258 10.25 2.74 -4.30
N ARG A 259 10.94 1.83 -4.99
CA ARG A 259 10.83 1.70 -6.44
C ARG A 259 9.43 1.27 -6.87
N ALA A 260 8.84 0.29 -6.17
CA ALA A 260 7.49 -0.20 -6.44
C ALA A 260 6.42 0.90 -6.27
N ALA A 261 6.63 1.87 -5.38
CA ALA A 261 5.72 3.00 -5.21
C ALA A 261 5.53 3.82 -6.50
N GLN A 262 6.50 3.82 -7.42
CA GLN A 262 6.42 4.50 -8.70
C GLN A 262 5.55 3.74 -9.70
N PHE A 263 5.52 2.41 -9.60
CA PHE A 263 4.77 1.53 -10.50
C PHE A 263 3.38 1.16 -9.99
N ARG A 264 3.10 1.33 -8.70
CA ARG A 264 1.81 0.96 -8.09
C ARG A 264 0.57 1.55 -8.78
N PRO A 265 0.59 2.79 -9.35
CA PRO A 265 -0.58 3.32 -10.05
C PRO A 265 -0.94 2.54 -11.32
N SER A 266 0.03 1.81 -11.90
CA SER A 266 -0.15 0.98 -13.10
C SER A 266 -0.37 -0.49 -12.80
N ALA A 267 -0.26 -0.89 -11.53
CA ALA A 267 -0.47 -2.26 -11.11
C ALA A 267 -1.96 -2.65 -11.12
N SER A 268 -2.24 -3.93 -11.32
CA SER A 268 -3.61 -4.48 -11.32
C SER A 268 -4.32 -4.32 -9.97
N ASP A 269 -3.58 -4.49 -8.89
CA ASP A 269 -3.95 -4.16 -7.52
C ASP A 269 -2.77 -3.44 -6.85
N PRO A 270 -2.86 -2.10 -6.68
CA PRO A 270 -1.78 -1.32 -6.09
C PRO A 270 -1.33 -1.81 -4.71
N TYR A 271 -2.26 -2.26 -3.86
CA TYR A 271 -1.92 -2.71 -2.51
C TYR A 271 -1.26 -4.09 -2.52
N ALA A 272 -1.79 -5.03 -3.30
CA ALA A 272 -1.18 -6.34 -3.47
C ALA A 272 0.23 -6.24 -4.08
N PHE A 273 0.43 -5.33 -5.04
CA PHE A 273 1.73 -5.06 -5.65
C PHE A 273 2.76 -4.53 -4.63
N MET A 274 2.36 -3.60 -3.77
CA MET A 274 3.22 -3.09 -2.70
C MET A 274 3.56 -4.16 -1.66
N LEU A 275 2.60 -5.04 -1.35
CA LEU A 275 2.84 -6.19 -0.47
C LEU A 275 3.77 -7.22 -1.12
N LEU A 276 3.69 -7.43 -2.45
CA LEU A 276 4.67 -8.25 -3.18
C LEU A 276 6.09 -7.67 -3.00
N ALA A 277 6.25 -6.36 -3.20
CA ALA A 277 7.53 -5.70 -3.03
C ALA A 277 8.10 -5.86 -1.60
N LEU A 278 7.21 -5.82 -0.59
CA LEU A 278 7.60 -5.98 0.81
C LEU A 278 8.01 -7.42 1.17
N THR A 279 7.41 -8.43 0.52
CA THR A 279 7.48 -9.82 0.99
C THR A 279 8.25 -10.77 0.06
N HIS A 280 8.65 -10.32 -1.13
CA HIS A 280 9.21 -11.18 -2.19
C HIS A 280 10.41 -12.02 -1.74
N ASP A 281 11.25 -11.45 -0.88
CA ASP A 281 12.50 -12.03 -0.42
C ASP A 281 12.43 -12.66 0.98
N PHE A 282 11.25 -12.81 1.57
CA PHE A 282 11.11 -13.45 2.89
C PHE A 282 11.67 -14.87 2.95
N GLY A 283 11.72 -15.57 1.82
CA GLY A 283 12.32 -16.89 1.76
C GLY A 283 13.82 -16.92 2.08
N LYS A 284 14.53 -15.80 1.85
CA LYS A 284 15.95 -15.68 2.19
C LYS A 284 16.22 -15.89 3.70
N ILE A 285 15.23 -15.63 4.57
CA ILE A 285 15.31 -15.88 6.01
C ILE A 285 15.72 -17.32 6.31
N THR A 286 15.24 -18.29 5.55
CA THR A 286 15.43 -19.71 5.81
C THR A 286 16.34 -20.42 4.81
N THR A 287 16.64 -19.76 3.66
CA THR A 287 17.38 -20.40 2.58
C THR A 287 18.77 -19.79 2.34
N THR A 288 19.11 -18.68 3.03
CA THR A 288 20.45 -18.11 2.92
C THR A 288 21.48 -18.99 3.56
N GLU A 289 22.48 -19.40 2.78
CA GLU A 289 23.59 -20.23 3.21
C GLU A 289 24.89 -19.83 2.51
N PHE A 290 26.01 -20.11 3.17
CA PHE A 290 27.34 -19.88 2.59
C PHE A 290 27.88 -21.20 2.03
N VAL A 291 27.98 -21.29 0.71
CA VAL A 291 28.40 -22.50 -0.02
C VAL A 291 29.48 -22.17 -1.02
N ASN A 292 30.58 -22.94 -1.04
CA ASN A 292 31.68 -22.79 -1.99
C ASN A 292 32.26 -21.35 -2.07
N GLY A 293 32.31 -20.64 -0.95
CA GLY A 293 32.91 -19.29 -0.90
C GLY A 293 31.98 -18.15 -1.29
N ALA A 294 30.69 -18.42 -1.52
CA ALA A 294 29.68 -17.41 -1.86
C ALA A 294 28.37 -17.62 -1.08
N ILE A 295 27.62 -16.54 -0.95
CA ILE A 295 26.28 -16.57 -0.33
C ILE A 295 25.25 -16.93 -1.40
N HIS A 296 24.40 -17.91 -1.08
CA HIS A 296 23.31 -18.37 -1.93
C HIS A 296 22.00 -18.43 -1.14
N ALA A 297 20.88 -18.31 -1.84
CA ALA A 297 19.52 -18.45 -1.27
C ALA A 297 18.64 -19.25 -2.25
N TYR A 298 19.03 -20.51 -2.49
CA TYR A 298 18.32 -21.36 -3.44
C TYR A 298 16.90 -21.70 -2.97
N GLY A 299 15.91 -21.49 -3.84
CA GLY A 299 14.51 -21.81 -3.58
C GLY A 299 13.81 -20.81 -2.66
N HIS A 300 14.42 -19.64 -2.39
CA HIS A 300 13.79 -18.59 -1.58
C HIS A 300 12.44 -18.17 -2.14
N GLU A 301 12.26 -18.20 -3.45
CA GLU A 301 11.00 -17.86 -4.12
C GLU A 301 9.86 -18.83 -3.76
N ILE A 302 10.16 -20.10 -3.47
CA ILE A 302 9.17 -21.09 -3.08
C ILE A 302 8.86 -20.96 -1.58
N GLN A 303 9.91 -20.95 -0.73
CA GLN A 303 9.75 -20.82 0.71
C GLN A 303 9.19 -19.46 1.14
N GLY A 304 9.52 -18.43 0.35
CA GLY A 304 9.03 -17.07 0.56
C GLY A 304 7.51 -16.96 0.51
N ALA A 305 6.87 -17.71 -0.37
CA ALA A 305 5.40 -17.70 -0.47
C ALA A 305 4.72 -18.17 0.83
N GLU A 306 5.24 -19.23 1.46
CA GLU A 306 4.70 -19.75 2.74
C GLU A 306 4.94 -18.78 3.91
N ILE A 307 6.11 -18.13 3.94
CA ILE A 307 6.44 -17.14 4.98
C ILE A 307 5.57 -15.90 4.80
N ALA A 308 5.40 -15.44 3.56
CA ALA A 308 4.54 -14.31 3.24
C ALA A 308 3.06 -14.60 3.59
N GLU A 309 2.56 -15.81 3.37
CA GLU A 309 1.20 -16.19 3.78
C GLU A 309 0.99 -16.04 5.29
N ARG A 310 1.93 -16.55 6.11
CA ARG A 310 1.88 -16.40 7.58
C ARG A 310 1.97 -14.94 8.03
N PHE A 311 2.74 -14.12 7.34
CA PHE A 311 2.79 -12.68 7.57
C PHE A 311 1.43 -12.04 7.25
N LEU A 312 0.86 -12.33 6.09
CA LEU A 312 -0.44 -11.79 5.67
C LEU A 312 -1.58 -12.24 6.59
N ASP A 313 -1.57 -13.48 7.10
CA ASP A 313 -2.55 -13.95 8.09
C ASP A 313 -2.60 -13.07 9.35
N ARG A 314 -1.48 -12.45 9.69
CA ARG A 314 -1.36 -11.55 10.85
C ARG A 314 -1.75 -10.11 10.54
N VAL A 315 -1.42 -9.60 9.35
CA VAL A 315 -1.52 -8.15 9.05
C VAL A 315 -2.55 -7.78 7.99
N CYS A 316 -3.12 -8.75 7.26
CA CYS A 316 -4.02 -8.49 6.13
C CYS A 316 -5.06 -9.61 5.98
N HIS A 317 -6.34 -9.25 5.85
CA HIS A 317 -7.43 -10.24 5.75
C HIS A 317 -7.96 -10.49 4.33
N GLY A 318 -7.33 -9.94 3.30
CA GLY A 318 -7.77 -10.07 1.90
C GLY A 318 -7.42 -11.41 1.27
N SER A 319 -8.41 -12.26 0.95
CA SER A 319 -8.20 -13.55 0.27
C SER A 319 -7.58 -13.41 -1.13
N ASP A 320 -7.95 -12.36 -1.87
CA ASP A 320 -7.45 -12.14 -3.23
C ASP A 320 -6.00 -11.64 -3.21
N ILE A 321 -5.63 -10.86 -2.18
CA ILE A 321 -4.25 -10.47 -1.93
C ILE A 321 -3.38 -11.70 -1.68
N LYS A 322 -3.84 -12.64 -0.84
CA LYS A 322 -3.10 -13.88 -0.57
C LYS A 322 -2.89 -14.70 -1.82
N LYS A 323 -3.92 -14.86 -2.66
CA LYS A 323 -3.79 -15.54 -3.97
C LYS A 323 -2.77 -14.86 -4.87
N TYR A 324 -2.82 -13.52 -4.92
CA TYR A 324 -1.86 -12.73 -5.69
C TYR A 324 -0.42 -12.99 -5.22
N ILE A 325 -0.15 -12.85 -3.93
CA ILE A 325 1.17 -13.03 -3.33
C ILE A 325 1.68 -14.46 -3.50
N SER A 326 0.86 -15.48 -3.21
CA SER A 326 1.21 -16.89 -3.34
C SER A 326 1.53 -17.30 -4.79
N ASN A 327 0.96 -16.59 -5.78
CA ASN A 327 1.29 -16.79 -7.19
C ASN A 327 2.52 -15.98 -7.62
N MET A 328 2.64 -14.72 -7.21
CA MET A 328 3.64 -13.81 -7.74
C MET A 328 5.03 -14.04 -7.14
N ILE A 329 5.15 -14.37 -5.85
CA ILE A 329 6.46 -14.64 -5.21
C ILE A 329 7.20 -15.78 -5.92
N PRO A 330 6.62 -16.98 -6.16
CA PRO A 330 7.34 -18.05 -6.88
C PRO A 330 7.75 -17.68 -8.32
N ASN A 331 7.10 -16.68 -8.90
CA ASN A 331 7.37 -16.27 -10.28
C ASN A 331 8.31 -15.06 -10.40
N HIS A 332 8.63 -14.35 -9.30
CA HIS A 332 9.29 -13.04 -9.36
C HIS A 332 10.66 -13.05 -10.06
N MET A 333 11.44 -14.13 -9.88
CA MET A 333 12.77 -14.28 -10.50
C MET A 333 12.73 -14.60 -11.99
N ARG A 334 11.59 -15.10 -12.52
CA ARG A 334 11.49 -15.64 -13.88
C ARG A 334 11.70 -14.62 -15.00
N PRO A 335 11.14 -13.38 -14.93
CA PRO A 335 11.30 -12.40 -16.00
C PRO A 335 12.75 -12.06 -16.28
N ASN A 336 13.55 -11.81 -15.23
CA ASN A 336 14.94 -11.46 -15.34
C ASN A 336 15.74 -12.61 -16.01
N LYS A 337 15.60 -13.84 -15.52
CA LYS A 337 16.25 -15.04 -16.09
C LYS A 337 15.83 -15.29 -17.55
N ILE A 338 14.55 -15.10 -17.88
CA ILE A 338 14.01 -15.31 -19.23
C ILE A 338 14.52 -14.25 -20.20
N ALA A 339 14.61 -13.00 -19.79
CA ALA A 339 15.07 -11.90 -20.62
C ALA A 339 16.57 -11.97 -20.87
N GLU A 340 17.38 -12.26 -19.87
CA GLU A 340 18.83 -12.47 -19.98
C GLU A 340 19.17 -13.60 -20.96
N ALA A 341 18.45 -14.72 -20.84
CA ALA A 341 18.63 -15.86 -21.72
C ALA A 341 18.00 -15.68 -23.13
N ARG A 342 17.34 -14.55 -23.43
CA ARG A 342 16.55 -14.33 -24.65
C ARG A 342 15.67 -15.54 -25.00
N SER A 343 14.95 -16.06 -24.01
CA SER A 343 14.24 -17.32 -24.08
C SER A 343 13.18 -17.37 -25.19
N SER A 344 12.83 -18.60 -25.62
CA SER A 344 11.85 -18.83 -26.69
C SER A 344 10.45 -18.35 -26.34
N VAL A 345 9.62 -18.10 -27.37
CA VAL A 345 8.20 -17.72 -27.23
C VAL A 345 7.45 -18.67 -26.29
N LYS A 346 7.67 -19.99 -26.42
CA LYS A 346 7.06 -20.98 -25.54
C LYS A 346 7.37 -20.76 -24.06
N LYS A 347 8.63 -20.43 -23.72
CA LYS A 347 9.04 -20.18 -22.32
C LYS A 347 8.47 -18.87 -21.78
N THR A 348 8.48 -17.81 -22.60
CA THR A 348 7.90 -16.52 -22.19
C THR A 348 6.39 -16.61 -22.02
N ASN A 349 5.68 -17.24 -22.96
CA ASN A 349 4.24 -17.42 -22.89
C ASN A 349 3.83 -18.23 -21.66
N ARG A 350 4.59 -19.30 -21.35
CA ARG A 350 4.30 -20.10 -20.15
C ARG A 350 4.48 -19.29 -18.87
N MET A 351 5.49 -18.44 -18.79
CA MET A 351 5.68 -17.54 -17.64
C MET A 351 4.48 -16.62 -17.45
N PHE A 352 3.98 -16.01 -18.54
CA PHE A 352 2.82 -15.11 -18.47
C PHE A 352 1.52 -15.84 -18.18
N ASP A 353 1.36 -17.07 -18.67
CA ASP A 353 0.20 -17.92 -18.42
C ASP A 353 0.13 -18.39 -16.96
N ASP A 354 1.28 -18.67 -16.36
CA ASP A 354 1.40 -19.05 -14.95
C ASP A 354 1.14 -17.86 -13.99
N ALA A 355 1.35 -16.62 -14.45
CA ALA A 355 1.24 -15.42 -13.62
C ALA A 355 -0.20 -14.87 -13.55
N ILE A 356 -0.71 -14.62 -12.34
CA ILE A 356 -2.03 -14.02 -12.15
C ILE A 356 -2.10 -12.57 -12.68
N ALA A 357 -0.98 -11.87 -12.69
CA ALA A 357 -0.85 -10.48 -13.16
C ALA A 357 0.45 -10.32 -14.00
N PRO A 358 0.42 -10.69 -15.29
CA PRO A 358 1.62 -10.66 -16.15
C PRO A 358 2.30 -9.28 -16.27
N ASN A 359 1.53 -8.18 -16.26
CA ASN A 359 2.10 -6.82 -16.27
C ASN A 359 2.86 -6.55 -14.99
N ASP A 360 2.23 -6.84 -13.85
CA ASP A 360 2.80 -6.59 -12.53
C ASP A 360 4.08 -7.39 -12.35
N LEU A 361 4.15 -8.58 -12.95
CA LEU A 361 5.35 -9.40 -12.93
C LEU A 361 6.53 -8.72 -13.64
N ILE A 362 6.29 -8.02 -14.77
CA ILE A 362 7.31 -7.22 -15.45
C ILE A 362 7.65 -5.98 -14.61
N TYR A 363 6.65 -5.24 -14.11
CA TYR A 363 6.89 -4.08 -13.26
C TYR A 363 7.72 -4.46 -12.04
N PHE A 364 7.39 -5.58 -11.42
CA PHE A 364 8.14 -6.06 -10.27
C PHE A 364 9.59 -6.41 -10.63
N ALA A 365 9.83 -7.09 -11.76
CA ALA A 365 11.18 -7.40 -12.23
C ALA A 365 12.06 -6.16 -12.49
N ILE A 366 11.43 -5.00 -12.77
CA ILE A 366 12.11 -3.70 -12.84
C ILE A 366 12.41 -3.17 -11.44
N CYS A 367 11.47 -3.31 -10.50
CA CYS A 367 11.64 -2.86 -9.12
C CYS A 367 12.73 -3.64 -8.38
N ASP A 368 12.84 -4.93 -8.65
CA ASP A 368 13.82 -5.85 -8.06
C ASP A 368 15.29 -5.57 -8.48
N LYS A 369 15.50 -4.58 -9.34
CA LYS A 369 16.81 -3.99 -9.65
C LYS A 369 16.81 -2.49 -9.27
N PRO A 370 16.69 -2.13 -7.99
CA PRO A 370 16.37 -0.77 -7.54
C PRO A 370 17.44 0.27 -7.86
N LYS A 371 18.68 -0.14 -8.11
CA LYS A 371 19.77 0.77 -8.47
C LYS A 371 19.75 1.25 -9.92
N LEU A 372 18.92 0.64 -10.78
CA LEU A 372 18.82 1.08 -12.17
C LEU A 372 18.16 2.46 -12.24
N PRO A 373 18.67 3.38 -13.07
CA PRO A 373 18.14 4.73 -13.18
C PRO A 373 16.68 4.73 -13.62
N HIS A 374 15.99 5.82 -13.32
CA HIS A 374 14.61 6.05 -13.73
C HIS A 374 14.42 5.76 -15.22
N LEU A 375 13.71 4.69 -15.51
CA LEU A 375 13.24 4.40 -16.86
C LEU A 375 11.84 5.00 -16.99
N ASP A 376 11.65 5.94 -17.90
CA ASP A 376 10.31 6.45 -18.21
C ASP A 376 9.51 5.34 -18.90
N VAL A 377 8.79 4.58 -18.09
CA VAL A 377 7.99 3.42 -18.57
C VAL A 377 6.81 3.88 -19.44
N ARG A 378 6.43 5.17 -19.37
CA ARG A 378 5.37 5.74 -20.20
C ARG A 378 5.71 5.74 -21.69
N ASN A 379 6.99 5.78 -22.03
CA ASN A 379 7.46 5.66 -23.42
C ASN A 379 7.59 4.20 -23.90
N LEU A 380 7.45 3.21 -23.01
CA LEU A 380 7.60 1.77 -23.33
C LEU A 380 6.25 1.05 -23.44
N SER A 381 5.19 1.59 -22.87
CA SER A 381 3.81 1.11 -23.02
C SER A 381 2.92 2.30 -23.35
N GLN A 382 2.13 2.25 -24.41
CA GLN A 382 1.13 3.25 -24.76
C GLN A 382 -0.02 3.21 -23.70
N ALA A 383 0.20 3.81 -22.54
CA ALA A 383 -0.85 4.08 -21.57
C ALA A 383 -1.05 5.61 -21.42
N PRO A 384 -2.29 6.09 -21.34
CA PRO A 384 -2.58 7.52 -21.46
C PRO A 384 -2.31 8.30 -20.16
N ASN A 385 -1.69 9.42 -20.37
CA ASN A 385 -1.63 10.71 -19.68
C ASN A 385 -2.22 10.85 -18.27
N GLU A 386 -1.32 11.15 -17.29
CA GLU A 386 -1.47 12.35 -16.44
C GLU A 386 -0.09 12.80 -15.92
N PRO A 387 0.20 14.10 -15.87
CA PRO A 387 1.51 14.60 -15.47
C PRO A 387 1.58 14.72 -13.95
N HIS A 388 2.38 13.85 -13.31
CA HIS A 388 2.87 14.14 -11.97
C HIS A 388 4.28 14.74 -12.09
N GLU A 389 4.43 15.97 -11.60
CA GLU A 389 5.74 16.57 -11.37
C GLU A 389 6.52 15.66 -10.41
N LEU A 390 7.49 14.97 -10.95
CA LEU A 390 8.45 14.16 -10.21
C LEU A 390 9.43 15.12 -9.52
N LEU A 391 9.48 15.05 -8.21
CA LEU A 391 10.55 15.68 -7.42
C LEU A 391 11.88 15.13 -7.91
N ASP A 392 12.68 16.03 -8.42
CA ASP A 392 13.97 15.80 -9.03
C ASP A 392 15.04 15.53 -7.94
N ASP A 393 15.15 14.26 -7.51
CA ASP A 393 16.28 13.78 -6.69
C ASP A 393 17.20 12.85 -7.49
N THR A 394 17.25 13.07 -8.79
CA THR A 394 17.94 12.20 -9.76
C THR A 394 19.43 12.48 -9.90
N SER A 395 19.99 13.47 -9.16
CA SER A 395 21.34 13.96 -9.43
C SER A 395 22.50 13.12 -8.86
N ARG A 396 22.24 12.17 -7.93
CA ARG A 396 23.30 11.33 -7.34
C ARG A 396 23.27 9.85 -7.76
N GLU A 397 22.13 9.30 -8.17
CA GLU A 397 22.01 7.89 -8.53
C GLU A 397 22.34 7.60 -10.01
N SER A 398 22.27 8.61 -10.87
CA SER A 398 22.51 8.44 -12.32
C SER A 398 23.99 8.21 -12.69
N GLU A 399 24.93 8.49 -11.79
CA GLU A 399 26.38 8.35 -12.02
C GLU A 399 26.92 6.93 -11.82
N LEU A 400 26.12 6.02 -11.24
CA LEU A 400 26.55 4.67 -10.86
C LEU A 400 26.51 3.65 -12.01
N TYR A 401 25.86 3.96 -13.14
CA TYR A 401 25.72 3.04 -14.28
C TYR A 401 26.32 3.61 -15.55
N THR A 402 27.05 2.76 -16.28
CA THR A 402 27.54 3.06 -17.62
C THR A 402 26.38 3.18 -18.61
N ALA A 403 26.59 3.91 -19.69
CA ALA A 403 25.60 4.03 -20.77
C ALA A 403 25.21 2.64 -21.34
N ASP A 404 26.17 1.71 -21.38
CA ASP A 404 25.96 0.34 -21.85
C ASP A 404 25.06 -0.48 -20.92
N GLU A 405 25.18 -0.32 -19.61
CA GLU A 405 24.32 -0.99 -18.64
C GLU A 405 22.89 -0.47 -18.74
N LYS A 406 22.71 0.84 -18.89
CA LYS A 406 21.40 1.47 -19.11
C LYS A 406 20.74 0.93 -20.39
N LEU A 407 21.50 0.83 -21.47
CA LEU A 407 21.00 0.31 -22.74
C LEU A 407 20.59 -1.15 -22.65
N ARG A 408 21.42 -2.00 -22.04
CA ARG A 408 21.12 -3.43 -21.85
C ARG A 408 19.83 -3.62 -21.04
N GLU A 409 19.62 -2.81 -20.02
CA GLU A 409 18.40 -2.88 -19.22
C GLU A 409 17.17 -2.44 -20.01
N GLN A 410 17.26 -1.36 -20.79
CA GLN A 410 16.18 -0.93 -21.68
C GLN A 410 15.81 -2.03 -22.68
N GLU A 411 16.80 -2.67 -23.29
CA GLU A 411 16.59 -3.80 -24.21
C GLU A 411 15.94 -5.00 -23.51
N ARG A 412 16.32 -5.29 -22.27
CA ARG A 412 15.76 -6.36 -21.45
C ARG A 412 14.27 -6.10 -21.18
N ILE A 413 13.93 -4.89 -20.74
CA ILE A 413 12.57 -4.49 -20.45
C ILE A 413 11.73 -4.49 -21.75
N LYS A 414 12.25 -3.93 -22.83
CA LYS A 414 11.59 -3.95 -24.13
C LYS A 414 11.28 -5.38 -24.57
N PHE A 415 12.23 -6.30 -24.44
CA PHE A 415 12.01 -7.71 -24.76
C PHE A 415 10.84 -8.31 -23.98
N LEU A 416 10.71 -8.01 -22.70
CA LEU A 416 9.62 -8.53 -21.87
C LEU A 416 8.27 -8.00 -22.32
N PHE A 417 8.15 -6.70 -22.62
CA PHE A 417 6.89 -6.12 -23.11
C PHE A 417 6.54 -6.61 -24.51
N ASP A 418 7.49 -6.67 -25.43
CA ASP A 418 7.28 -7.22 -26.77
C ASP A 418 6.74 -8.67 -26.69
N ARG A 419 7.25 -9.46 -25.74
CA ARG A 419 6.80 -10.83 -25.49
C ARG A 419 5.45 -10.91 -24.83
N LEU A 420 5.12 -9.99 -23.93
CA LEU A 420 3.81 -9.91 -23.32
C LEU A 420 2.72 -9.54 -24.35
N ASP A 421 3.01 -8.61 -25.24
CA ASP A 421 2.09 -8.22 -26.31
C ASP A 421 1.86 -9.39 -27.27
N LEU A 422 2.93 -10.10 -27.65
CA LEU A 422 2.80 -11.31 -28.44
C LEU A 422 1.92 -12.37 -27.73
N TYR A 423 2.12 -12.59 -26.44
CA TYR A 423 1.29 -13.49 -25.63
C TYR A 423 -0.17 -13.08 -25.65
N ARG A 424 -0.48 -11.81 -25.44
CA ARG A 424 -1.84 -11.26 -25.48
C ARG A 424 -2.51 -11.48 -26.83
N ASP A 425 -1.80 -11.15 -27.92
CA ASP A 425 -2.28 -11.38 -29.28
C ASP A 425 -2.62 -12.84 -29.55
N MET A 426 -1.76 -13.74 -29.07
CA MET A 426 -2.00 -15.18 -29.21
C MET A 426 -3.20 -15.63 -28.37
N MET A 427 -3.38 -15.08 -27.15
CA MET A 427 -4.50 -15.42 -26.28
C MET A 427 -5.83 -14.80 -26.74
N ALA A 428 -5.80 -13.70 -27.47
CA ALA A 428 -7.00 -13.07 -28.05
C ALA A 428 -7.56 -13.83 -29.26
N ARG A 429 -6.72 -14.59 -29.98
CA ARG A 429 -7.16 -15.32 -31.19
C ARG A 429 -7.96 -16.56 -30.82
N PRO A 430 -9.03 -16.91 -31.59
CA PRO A 430 -9.72 -18.18 -31.41
C PRO A 430 -8.78 -19.39 -31.51
N TYR A 431 -8.92 -20.32 -30.58
CA TYR A 431 -8.08 -21.52 -30.56
C TYR A 431 -8.89 -22.79 -30.43
N VAL A 432 -8.25 -23.95 -30.24
CA VAL A 432 -8.94 -25.24 -30.09
C VAL A 432 -9.85 -25.24 -28.86
N THR A 433 -11.13 -25.49 -29.09
CA THR A 433 -12.17 -25.52 -28.04
C THR A 433 -12.68 -26.94 -27.82
N GLY A 434 -13.40 -27.15 -26.71
CA GLY A 434 -14.08 -28.41 -26.47
C GLY A 434 -15.07 -28.78 -27.60
N LYS A 435 -15.74 -27.78 -28.19
CA LYS A 435 -16.64 -27.99 -29.34
C LYS A 435 -15.89 -28.49 -30.58
N ASP A 436 -14.71 -27.90 -30.88
CA ASP A 436 -13.87 -28.36 -32.00
C ASP A 436 -13.50 -29.85 -31.86
N LEU A 437 -13.32 -30.35 -30.64
CA LEU A 437 -13.00 -31.78 -30.37
C LEU A 437 -14.22 -32.67 -30.48
N ILE A 438 -15.37 -32.24 -29.93
CA ILE A 438 -16.64 -32.97 -29.96
C ILE A 438 -17.10 -33.13 -31.41
N ASP A 439 -17.07 -32.07 -32.21
CA ASP A 439 -17.46 -32.10 -33.65
C ASP A 439 -16.58 -33.07 -34.48
N ARG A 440 -15.41 -33.47 -33.92
CA ARG A 440 -14.50 -34.46 -34.53
C ARG A 440 -14.46 -35.81 -33.82
N GLY A 441 -15.50 -36.09 -33.03
CA GLY A 441 -15.76 -37.42 -32.45
C GLY A 441 -14.99 -37.69 -31.15
N ILE A 442 -14.43 -36.69 -30.48
CA ILE A 442 -13.88 -36.83 -29.12
C ILE A 442 -14.99 -36.56 -28.13
N MET A 443 -15.60 -37.61 -27.60
CA MET A 443 -16.64 -37.48 -26.59
C MET A 443 -16.10 -36.88 -25.28
N SER A 444 -16.98 -36.15 -24.55
CA SER A 444 -16.66 -35.65 -23.20
C SER A 444 -16.45 -36.85 -22.24
N GLY A 445 -15.49 -36.72 -21.33
CA GLY A 445 -15.14 -37.72 -20.31
C GLY A 445 -14.06 -37.16 -19.36
N ASP A 446 -13.62 -37.95 -18.39
CA ASP A 446 -12.68 -37.54 -17.34
C ASP A 446 -11.33 -37.04 -17.88
N ASP A 447 -10.93 -37.52 -19.05
CA ASP A 447 -9.70 -37.14 -19.76
C ASP A 447 -9.81 -35.84 -20.57
N PHE A 448 -11.04 -35.28 -20.70
CA PHE A 448 -11.30 -34.16 -21.61
C PHE A 448 -10.54 -32.88 -21.19
N GLY A 449 -10.42 -32.64 -19.88
CA GLY A 449 -9.61 -31.55 -19.33
C GLY A 449 -8.13 -31.66 -19.73
N THR A 450 -7.56 -32.87 -19.60
CA THR A 450 -6.16 -33.16 -19.98
C THR A 450 -5.92 -32.97 -21.49
N ILE A 451 -6.91 -33.30 -22.32
CA ILE A 451 -6.84 -33.10 -23.77
C ILE A 451 -6.84 -31.61 -24.12
N LEU A 452 -7.69 -30.82 -23.46
CA LEU A 452 -7.74 -29.35 -23.64
C LEU A 452 -6.45 -28.66 -23.12
N GLU A 453 -5.92 -29.13 -22.01
CA GLU A 453 -4.63 -28.65 -21.49
C GLU A 453 -3.49 -28.91 -22.48
N TYR A 454 -3.48 -30.08 -23.16
CA TYR A 454 -2.53 -30.36 -24.23
C TYR A 454 -2.66 -29.36 -25.39
N ALA A 455 -3.89 -29.04 -25.81
CA ALA A 455 -4.15 -28.03 -26.82
C ALA A 455 -3.64 -26.65 -26.39
N HIS A 456 -3.88 -26.29 -25.14
CA HIS A 456 -3.37 -25.03 -24.57
C HIS A 456 -1.82 -24.98 -24.57
N LYS A 457 -1.13 -26.06 -24.20
CA LYS A 457 0.33 -26.15 -24.30
C LYS A 457 0.86 -25.92 -25.73
N LEU A 458 0.12 -26.39 -26.75
CA LEU A 458 0.44 -26.10 -28.15
C LEU A 458 0.21 -24.63 -28.51
N ARG A 459 -0.85 -24.00 -27.97
CA ARG A 459 -1.09 -22.57 -28.11
C ARG A 459 0.08 -21.76 -27.56
N LEU A 460 0.50 -22.04 -26.33
CA LEU A 460 1.65 -21.39 -25.70
C LEU A 460 2.94 -21.57 -26.50
N ALA A 461 3.07 -22.67 -27.25
CA ALA A 461 4.21 -22.91 -28.14
C ALA A 461 4.12 -22.18 -29.49
N GLY A 462 3.03 -21.46 -29.76
CA GLY A 462 2.84 -20.73 -31.02
C GLY A 462 2.38 -21.59 -32.19
N VAL A 463 1.86 -22.79 -31.94
CA VAL A 463 1.34 -23.69 -32.99
C VAL A 463 0.04 -23.11 -33.57
N SER A 464 -0.16 -23.21 -34.87
CA SER A 464 -1.42 -22.78 -35.50
C SER A 464 -2.64 -23.55 -34.96
N LYS A 465 -3.84 -22.94 -34.99
CA LYS A 465 -5.08 -23.64 -34.55
C LYS A 465 -5.28 -24.95 -35.30
N GLU A 466 -5.04 -24.96 -36.61
CA GLU A 466 -5.24 -26.14 -37.46
C GLU A 466 -4.29 -27.28 -37.10
N ASP A 467 -3.00 -26.98 -36.92
CA ASP A 467 -2.00 -27.99 -36.54
C ASP A 467 -2.19 -28.48 -35.11
N ALA A 468 -2.54 -27.54 -34.20
CA ALA A 468 -2.84 -27.88 -32.81
C ALA A 468 -4.03 -28.81 -32.72
N LEU A 469 -5.08 -28.59 -33.52
CA LEU A 469 -6.23 -29.45 -33.54
C LEU A 469 -5.86 -30.86 -34.04
N LYS A 470 -5.09 -30.99 -35.14
CA LYS A 470 -4.57 -32.30 -35.63
C LYS A 470 -3.78 -33.03 -34.54
N GLN A 471 -2.85 -32.33 -33.88
CA GLN A 471 -2.01 -32.90 -32.82
C GLN A 471 -2.85 -33.29 -31.59
N THR A 472 -3.81 -32.46 -31.19
CA THR A 472 -4.70 -32.74 -30.04
C THR A 472 -5.59 -33.96 -30.30
N LEU A 473 -6.13 -34.12 -31.51
CA LEU A 473 -6.90 -35.29 -31.88
C LEU A 473 -6.04 -36.57 -31.86
N SER A 474 -4.82 -36.50 -32.34
CA SER A 474 -3.85 -37.60 -32.26
C SER A 474 -3.53 -37.98 -30.82
N TYR A 475 -3.27 -36.98 -29.97
CA TYR A 475 -3.02 -37.15 -28.54
C TYR A 475 -4.23 -37.81 -27.83
N ALA A 476 -5.43 -37.31 -28.04
CA ALA A 476 -6.66 -37.85 -27.45
C ALA A 476 -6.89 -39.34 -27.81
N ARG A 477 -6.67 -39.70 -29.08
CA ARG A 477 -6.80 -41.09 -29.53
C ARG A 477 -5.77 -42.02 -28.87
N LYS A 478 -4.51 -41.57 -28.70
CA LYS A 478 -3.46 -42.33 -28.00
C LYS A 478 -3.75 -42.46 -26.51
N LEU A 479 -4.18 -41.39 -25.85
CA LEU A 479 -4.51 -41.38 -24.42
C LEU A 479 -5.61 -42.44 -24.14
N ARG A 480 -6.69 -42.49 -24.96
CA ARG A 480 -7.80 -43.38 -24.78
C ARG A 480 -7.50 -44.84 -25.18
N LYS A 481 -6.49 -45.06 -26.02
CA LYS A 481 -6.02 -46.44 -26.31
C LYS A 481 -5.20 -47.04 -25.17
N ASN A 482 -4.52 -46.20 -24.38
CA ASN A 482 -3.71 -46.66 -23.24
C ASN A 482 -4.53 -46.85 -21.95
N ILE A 483 -5.79 -46.44 -21.93
CA ILE A 483 -6.73 -46.63 -20.80
C ILE A 483 -7.60 -47.86 -20.98
N LYS A 484 -7.64 -48.47 -22.20
CA LYS A 484 -8.24 -49.78 -22.47
C LYS A 484 -7.17 -50.85 -22.31
#